data_51503cef5e1f8cfdc12965213f9526de
#
_entry.id   51503cef5e1f8cfdc12965213f9526de
#
_cell.length_a   1.000
_cell.length_b   1.000
_cell.length_c   1.000
_cell.angle_alpha   90.00
_cell.angle_beta   90.00
_cell.angle_gamma   90.00
#
_symmetry.space_group_name_H-M   'P 1'
#
loop_
_entity.id
_entity.type
_entity.pdbx_description
1 polymer ?
#
loop_
_entity_poly.entity_id
_entity_poly.type
_entity_poly.pdbx_seq_one_letter_code
_entity_poly.pdbx_strand_id
1 'polypeptide(L)'
;SESLMDVLAQGTFPHRALEIDLASEQIKIEFSRSRRYHRPLSLLVLHAFPKDEEVVREMLMSLQRDVLTRLSNARVGQAIGEAIRQTDLLVRDRIGRFVILCPETDLESVYLLADRICKIVTERTGLHVNCGVASFPDEALTFEDLLHLARDRSKQPLPSKALVEMKEQTVK
;
A
#
# COMPACT_ATOMS: atom_id res chain seq x y z
N SER A 1 -22.88 -4.15 -17.31
CA SER A 1 -21.57 -3.60 -16.96
C SER A 1 -21.70 -2.11 -16.67
N GLU A 2 -21.38 -1.71 -15.49
CA GLU A 2 -21.34 -0.29 -15.15
C GLU A 2 -20.27 0.39 -16.00
N SER A 3 -20.66 1.46 -16.68
CA SER A 3 -19.72 2.25 -17.44
C SER A 3 -18.77 2.99 -16.47
N LEU A 4 -17.57 3.31 -16.94
CA LEU A 4 -16.62 4.11 -16.18
C LEU A 4 -17.24 5.43 -15.71
N MET A 5 -18.12 6.00 -16.53
CA MET A 5 -18.85 7.24 -16.21
C MET A 5 -19.81 7.07 -15.04
N ASP A 6 -20.49 5.92 -14.95
CA ASP A 6 -21.41 5.64 -13.84
C ASP A 6 -20.64 5.51 -12.52
N VAL A 7 -19.49 4.87 -12.55
CA VAL A 7 -18.63 4.74 -11.37
C VAL A 7 -18.10 6.12 -10.92
N LEU A 8 -17.70 6.97 -11.86
CA LEU A 8 -17.25 8.33 -11.57
C LEU A 8 -18.39 9.22 -11.06
N ALA A 9 -19.62 9.02 -11.58
CA ALA A 9 -20.79 9.78 -11.17
C ALA A 9 -21.27 9.45 -9.76
N GLN A 10 -20.99 8.26 -9.25
CA GLN A 10 -21.37 7.87 -7.89
C GLN A 10 -20.59 8.61 -6.80
N GLY A 11 -19.48 9.26 -7.12
CA GLY A 11 -18.79 10.23 -6.25
C GLY A 11 -18.34 9.72 -4.88
N THR A 12 -18.46 8.42 -4.62
CA THR A 12 -18.33 7.84 -3.29
C THR A 12 -16.96 7.22 -3.01
N PHE A 13 -16.07 7.19 -4.00
CA PHE A 13 -14.76 6.58 -3.84
C PHE A 13 -13.66 7.60 -4.16
N PRO A 14 -13.10 8.27 -3.12
CA PRO A 14 -12.01 9.23 -3.33
C PRO A 14 -10.74 8.57 -3.88
N HIS A 15 -10.56 7.26 -3.65
CA HIS A 15 -9.41 6.53 -4.15
C HIS A 15 -9.82 5.21 -4.77
N ARG A 16 -9.52 5.08 -6.05
CA ARG A 16 -9.67 3.83 -6.77
C ARG A 16 -8.29 3.20 -6.93
N ALA A 17 -8.19 1.91 -6.57
CA ALA A 17 -6.96 1.17 -6.82
C ALA A 17 -6.75 1.01 -8.34
N LEU A 18 -5.62 1.50 -8.83
CA LEU A 18 -5.23 1.39 -10.22
C LEU A 18 -4.40 0.12 -10.43
N GLU A 19 -4.51 -0.46 -11.62
CA GLU A 19 -3.56 -1.49 -12.04
C GLU A 19 -2.19 -0.86 -12.23
N ILE A 20 -1.13 -1.61 -11.95
CA ILE A 20 0.24 -1.07 -11.96
C ILE A 20 0.64 -0.50 -13.32
N ASP A 21 0.19 -1.09 -14.41
CA ASP A 21 0.49 -0.61 -15.77
C ASP A 21 -0.16 0.75 -16.05
N LEU A 22 -1.38 0.97 -15.57
CA LEU A 22 -2.08 2.23 -15.71
C LEU A 22 -1.50 3.32 -14.81
N ALA A 23 -0.90 2.94 -13.69
CA ALA A 23 -0.31 3.86 -12.74
C ALA A 23 1.10 4.32 -13.13
N SER A 24 1.77 3.63 -14.06
CA SER A 24 3.19 3.85 -14.36
C SER A 24 3.51 5.29 -14.77
N GLU A 25 2.67 5.92 -15.58
CA GLU A 25 2.85 7.31 -15.99
C GLU A 25 2.71 8.28 -14.81
N GLN A 26 1.72 8.06 -13.96
CA GLN A 26 1.52 8.88 -12.78
C GLN A 26 2.69 8.75 -11.79
N ILE A 27 3.21 7.56 -11.62
CA ILE A 27 4.38 7.27 -10.79
C ILE A 27 5.59 8.06 -11.31
N LYS A 28 5.83 8.03 -12.61
CA LYS A 28 6.94 8.76 -13.25
C LYS A 28 6.82 10.26 -13.04
N ILE A 29 5.62 10.81 -13.19
CA ILE A 29 5.35 12.23 -13.00
C ILE A 29 5.66 12.65 -11.55
N GLU A 30 5.15 11.91 -10.58
CA GLU A 30 5.35 12.21 -9.16
C GLU A 30 6.83 12.07 -8.76
N PHE A 31 7.52 11.07 -9.27
CA PHE A 31 8.93 10.88 -8.99
C PHE A 31 9.79 12.01 -9.60
N SER A 32 9.51 12.42 -10.83
CA SER A 32 10.16 13.55 -11.47
C SER A 32 9.95 14.85 -10.71
N ARG A 33 8.73 15.06 -10.21
CA ARG A 33 8.39 16.23 -9.40
C ARG A 33 9.18 16.27 -8.10
N SER A 34 9.27 15.15 -7.40
CA SER A 34 10.02 15.03 -6.16
C SER A 34 11.51 15.33 -6.37
N ARG A 35 12.10 14.82 -7.44
CA ARG A 35 13.49 15.14 -7.80
C ARG A 35 13.69 16.61 -8.13
N ARG A 36 12.81 17.18 -8.92
CA ARG A 36 12.92 18.56 -9.39
C ARG A 36 12.84 19.57 -8.25
N TYR A 37 11.94 19.34 -7.31
CA TYR A 37 11.67 20.27 -6.22
C TYR A 37 12.29 19.86 -4.90
N HIS A 38 13.13 18.83 -4.89
CA HIS A 38 13.82 18.30 -3.69
C HIS A 38 12.86 18.00 -2.54
N ARG A 39 11.74 17.36 -2.87
CA ARG A 39 10.72 16.98 -1.88
C ARG A 39 10.76 15.50 -1.61
N PRO A 40 10.48 15.07 -0.36
CA PRO A 40 10.44 13.64 -0.06
C PRO A 40 9.27 12.97 -0.78
N LEU A 41 9.48 11.69 -1.10
CA LEU A 41 8.44 10.83 -1.63
C LEU A 41 8.62 9.47 -0.99
N SER A 42 7.55 8.90 -0.47
CA SER A 42 7.60 7.60 0.19
C SER A 42 6.73 6.59 -0.52
N LEU A 43 7.12 5.33 -0.38
CA LEU A 43 6.39 4.20 -0.92
C LEU A 43 6.05 3.25 0.21
N LEU A 44 4.84 2.71 0.17
CA LEU A 44 4.36 1.72 1.11
C LEU A 44 3.89 0.51 0.33
N VAL A 45 4.38 -0.67 0.68
CA VAL A 45 3.92 -1.94 0.12
C VAL A 45 3.19 -2.70 1.21
N LEU A 46 1.95 -3.11 0.93
CA LEU A 46 1.10 -3.80 1.88
C LEU A 46 0.73 -5.17 1.33
N HIS A 47 0.83 -6.18 2.16
CA HIS A 47 0.38 -7.52 1.87
C HIS A 47 -0.63 -7.96 2.93
N ALA A 48 -1.86 -8.20 2.50
CA ALA A 48 -2.93 -8.71 3.36
C ALA A 48 -3.18 -10.19 3.03
N PHE A 49 -3.27 -11.03 4.06
CA PHE A 49 -3.44 -12.47 3.90
C PHE A 49 -4.24 -13.05 5.06
N PRO A 50 -4.93 -14.20 4.84
CA PRO A 50 -5.73 -14.83 5.89
C PRO A 50 -4.90 -15.28 7.09
N LYS A 51 -5.51 -15.20 8.28
CA LYS A 51 -4.87 -15.58 9.55
C LYS A 51 -4.69 -17.09 9.71
N ASP A 52 -5.55 -17.87 9.10
CA ASP A 52 -5.64 -19.30 9.31
C ASP A 52 -5.27 -20.04 8.03
N GLU A 53 -4.20 -20.85 8.07
CA GLU A 53 -3.77 -21.68 6.95
C GLU A 53 -4.84 -22.69 6.53
N GLU A 54 -5.65 -23.17 7.46
CA GLU A 54 -6.74 -24.09 7.20
C GLU A 54 -7.84 -23.43 6.37
N VAL A 55 -8.20 -22.20 6.69
CA VAL A 55 -9.14 -21.40 5.91
C VAL A 55 -8.58 -21.12 4.51
N VAL A 56 -7.28 -20.84 4.41
CA VAL A 56 -6.61 -20.69 3.11
C VAL A 56 -6.71 -21.98 2.29
N ARG A 57 -6.49 -23.12 2.93
CA ARG A 57 -6.57 -24.41 2.25
C ARG A 57 -7.97 -24.72 1.77
N GLU A 58 -8.99 -24.47 2.58
CA GLU A 58 -10.40 -24.60 2.21
C GLU A 58 -10.77 -23.62 1.09
N MET A 59 -10.34 -22.38 1.17
CA MET A 59 -10.54 -21.37 0.11
C MET A 59 -9.87 -21.79 -1.20
N LEU A 60 -8.68 -22.41 -1.14
CA LEU A 60 -7.95 -22.89 -2.31
C LEU A 60 -8.64 -24.06 -2.98
N MET A 61 -9.45 -24.82 -2.27
CA MET A 61 -10.16 -26.00 -2.79
C MET A 61 -11.59 -25.70 -3.21
N SER A 62 -12.10 -24.48 -2.99
CA SER A 62 -13.48 -24.13 -3.33
C SER A 62 -13.57 -23.47 -4.71
N LEU A 63 -14.66 -23.78 -5.44
CA LEU A 63 -14.99 -23.14 -6.72
C LEU A 63 -15.31 -21.63 -6.58
N GLN A 64 -15.53 -21.17 -5.36
CA GLN A 64 -15.83 -19.77 -5.05
C GLN A 64 -14.58 -18.96 -4.68
N ARG A 65 -13.42 -19.56 -4.75
CA ARG A 65 -12.13 -18.97 -4.40
C ARG A 65 -11.91 -17.59 -5.04
N ASP A 66 -12.15 -17.48 -6.35
CA ASP A 66 -11.89 -16.24 -7.09
C ASP A 66 -12.81 -15.11 -6.65
N VAL A 67 -14.07 -15.43 -6.36
CA VAL A 67 -15.07 -14.44 -5.88
C VAL A 67 -14.68 -13.94 -4.50
N LEU A 68 -14.36 -14.85 -3.58
CA LEU A 68 -13.95 -14.50 -2.22
C LEU A 68 -12.67 -13.67 -2.20
N THR A 69 -11.70 -14.02 -3.05
CA THR A 69 -10.44 -13.28 -3.19
C THR A 69 -10.69 -11.86 -3.69
N ARG A 70 -11.54 -11.70 -4.71
CA ARG A 70 -11.91 -10.38 -5.24
C ARG A 70 -12.63 -9.52 -4.21
N LEU A 71 -13.55 -10.10 -3.43
CA LEU A 71 -14.25 -9.39 -2.36
C LEU A 71 -13.28 -8.95 -1.26
N SER A 72 -12.36 -9.82 -0.86
CA SER A 72 -11.34 -9.49 0.15
C SER A 72 -10.44 -8.37 -0.33
N ASN A 73 -9.99 -8.41 -1.59
CA ASN A 73 -9.18 -7.34 -2.19
C ASN A 73 -9.93 -6.02 -2.25
N ALA A 74 -11.20 -6.05 -2.61
CA ALA A 74 -12.03 -4.85 -2.65
C ALA A 74 -12.16 -4.21 -1.27
N ARG A 75 -12.35 -5.01 -0.23
CA ARG A 75 -12.42 -4.54 1.16
C ARG A 75 -11.10 -3.95 1.64
N VAL A 76 -9.99 -4.60 1.32
CA VAL A 76 -8.66 -4.08 1.67
C VAL A 76 -8.41 -2.75 0.97
N GLY A 77 -8.66 -2.67 -0.33
CA GLY A 77 -8.51 -1.44 -1.10
C GLY A 77 -9.37 -0.30 -0.57
N GLN A 78 -10.60 -0.60 -0.20
CA GLN A 78 -11.52 0.39 0.39
C GLN A 78 -10.99 0.90 1.74
N ALA A 79 -10.52 0.01 2.59
CA ALA A 79 -9.96 0.37 3.89
C ALA A 79 -8.72 1.25 3.74
N ILE A 80 -7.83 0.91 2.82
CA ILE A 80 -6.65 1.74 2.50
C ILE A 80 -7.09 3.12 2.01
N GLY A 81 -8.03 3.16 1.07
CA GLY A 81 -8.52 4.41 0.48
C GLY A 81 -9.08 5.40 1.48
N GLU A 82 -9.67 4.92 2.58
CA GLU A 82 -10.16 5.78 3.64
C GLU A 82 -9.05 6.39 4.51
N ALA A 83 -7.89 5.78 4.54
CA ALA A 83 -6.76 6.20 5.37
C ALA A 83 -5.78 7.13 4.68
N ILE A 84 -5.74 7.11 3.34
CA ILE A 84 -4.77 7.87 2.55
C ILE A 84 -5.32 9.22 2.09
N ARG A 85 -4.41 10.13 1.72
CA ARG A 85 -4.78 11.46 1.17
C ARG A 85 -5.16 11.34 -0.29
N GLN A 86 -5.89 12.33 -0.83
CA GLN A 86 -6.23 12.38 -2.24
C GLN A 86 -5.01 12.46 -3.16
N THR A 87 -3.93 13.03 -2.66
CA THR A 87 -2.66 13.12 -3.39
C THR A 87 -1.87 11.82 -3.40
N ASP A 88 -2.23 10.88 -2.54
CA ASP A 88 -1.60 9.56 -2.51
C ASP A 88 -2.18 8.68 -3.62
N LEU A 89 -1.35 7.83 -4.20
CA LEU A 89 -1.74 6.95 -5.29
C LEU A 89 -1.82 5.50 -4.79
N LEU A 90 -3.00 4.91 -4.88
CA LEU A 90 -3.22 3.52 -4.52
C LEU A 90 -3.14 2.64 -5.78
N VAL A 91 -2.23 1.68 -5.76
CA VAL A 91 -1.99 0.78 -6.88
C VAL A 91 -2.17 -0.66 -6.41
N ARG A 92 -2.92 -1.44 -7.18
CA ARG A 92 -3.04 -2.88 -6.97
C ARG A 92 -1.95 -3.59 -7.77
N ASP A 93 -1.05 -4.27 -7.09
CA ASP A 93 0.05 -5.00 -7.73
C ASP A 93 -0.36 -6.45 -8.03
N ARG A 94 -0.79 -7.17 -7.01
CA ARG A 94 -1.22 -8.57 -7.09
C ARG A 94 -2.36 -8.80 -6.11
N ILE A 95 -2.92 -10.02 -6.14
CA ILE A 95 -3.93 -10.46 -5.18
C ILE A 95 -3.42 -10.26 -3.76
N GLY A 96 -4.13 -9.48 -2.97
CA GLY A 96 -3.76 -9.15 -1.58
C GLY A 96 -2.57 -8.21 -1.44
N ARG A 97 -2.02 -7.69 -2.53
CA ARG A 97 -0.86 -6.79 -2.50
C ARG A 97 -1.18 -5.44 -3.09
N PHE A 98 -0.79 -4.40 -2.36
CA PHE A 98 -1.03 -3.00 -2.74
C PHE A 98 0.25 -2.20 -2.60
N VAL A 99 0.41 -1.23 -3.49
CA VAL A 99 1.48 -0.24 -3.42
C VAL A 99 0.83 1.13 -3.26
N ILE A 100 1.28 1.90 -2.28
CA ILE A 100 0.80 3.26 -2.06
C ILE A 100 1.97 4.21 -2.26
N LEU A 101 1.82 5.13 -3.21
CA LEU A 101 2.79 6.20 -3.46
C LEU A 101 2.34 7.44 -2.72
N CYS A 102 3.20 7.96 -1.85
CA CYS A 102 2.92 9.09 -0.98
C CYS A 102 3.84 10.27 -1.30
N PRO A 103 3.40 11.21 -2.16
CA PRO A 103 4.18 12.42 -2.43
C PRO A 103 4.31 13.29 -1.18
N GLU A 104 5.37 14.06 -1.11
CA GLU A 104 5.64 15.01 -0.01
C GLU A 104 5.52 14.37 1.38
N THR A 105 5.98 13.13 1.49
CA THR A 105 5.89 12.34 2.71
C THR A 105 7.26 11.77 3.03
N ASP A 106 7.78 12.10 4.19
CA ASP A 106 9.07 11.59 4.67
C ASP A 106 8.93 10.23 5.36
N LEU A 107 10.06 9.66 5.80
CA LEU A 107 10.09 8.33 6.38
C LEU A 107 9.26 8.25 7.67
N GLU A 108 9.36 9.22 8.54
CA GLU A 108 8.58 9.25 9.79
C GLU A 108 7.07 9.29 9.50
N SER A 109 6.67 10.16 8.60
CA SER A 109 5.26 10.33 8.22
C SER A 109 4.69 9.08 7.56
N VAL A 110 5.45 8.42 6.69
CA VAL A 110 4.96 7.19 6.04
C VAL A 110 4.86 6.03 7.03
N TYR A 111 5.71 5.96 8.04
CA TYR A 111 5.57 4.98 9.13
C TYR A 111 4.27 5.17 9.89
N LEU A 112 3.92 6.39 10.24
CA LEU A 112 2.67 6.71 10.92
C LEU A 112 1.46 6.33 10.07
N LEU A 113 1.53 6.63 8.77
CA LEU A 113 0.48 6.24 7.82
C LEU A 113 0.37 4.72 7.72
N ALA A 114 1.50 4.02 7.60
CA ALA A 114 1.54 2.56 7.51
C ALA A 114 0.93 1.90 8.75
N ASP A 115 1.27 2.37 9.94
CA ASP A 115 0.70 1.86 11.19
C ASP A 115 -0.81 2.04 11.22
N ARG A 116 -1.31 3.19 10.83
CA ARG A 116 -2.74 3.47 10.75
C ARG A 116 -3.45 2.59 9.73
N ILE A 117 -2.87 2.41 8.55
CA ILE A 117 -3.43 1.55 7.50
C ILE A 117 -3.49 0.10 7.97
N CYS A 118 -2.42 -0.41 8.57
CA CYS A 118 -2.38 -1.78 9.08
C CYS A 118 -3.50 -2.04 10.10
N LYS A 119 -3.72 -1.11 11.02
CA LYS A 119 -4.78 -1.21 12.02
C LYS A 119 -6.17 -1.21 11.38
N ILE A 120 -6.43 -0.29 10.46
CA ILE A 120 -7.72 -0.16 9.78
C ILE A 120 -8.03 -1.41 8.96
N VAL A 121 -7.06 -1.90 8.18
CA VAL A 121 -7.24 -3.10 7.37
C VAL A 121 -7.51 -4.32 8.24
N THR A 122 -6.74 -4.50 9.30
CA THR A 122 -6.92 -5.62 10.24
C THR A 122 -8.30 -5.57 10.89
N GLU A 123 -8.74 -4.41 11.36
CA GLU A 123 -10.05 -4.24 12.01
C GLU A 123 -11.21 -4.53 11.06
N ARG A 124 -11.11 -4.07 9.80
CA ARG A 124 -12.21 -4.18 8.85
C ARG A 124 -12.28 -5.50 8.11
N THR A 125 -11.15 -6.16 7.92
CA THR A 125 -11.09 -7.38 7.12
C THR A 125 -10.80 -8.64 7.92
N GLY A 126 -10.25 -8.51 9.12
CA GLY A 126 -9.78 -9.64 9.91
C GLY A 126 -8.54 -10.32 9.35
N LEU A 127 -7.92 -9.75 8.33
CA LEU A 127 -6.71 -10.31 7.71
C LEU A 127 -5.45 -9.91 8.49
N HIS A 128 -4.40 -10.72 8.35
CA HIS A 128 -3.05 -10.32 8.72
C HIS A 128 -2.50 -9.34 7.69
N VAL A 129 -1.72 -8.37 8.16
CA VAL A 129 -1.12 -7.36 7.29
C VAL A 129 0.38 -7.28 7.56
N ASN A 130 1.16 -7.49 6.52
CA ASN A 130 2.56 -7.14 6.49
C ASN A 130 2.74 -5.86 5.67
N CYS A 131 3.65 -5.02 6.09
CA CYS A 131 3.85 -3.73 5.45
C CYS A 131 5.32 -3.34 5.45
N GLY A 132 5.80 -2.81 4.33
CA GLY A 132 7.13 -2.25 4.22
C GLY A 132 7.07 -0.85 3.65
N VAL A 133 7.91 0.04 4.14
CA VAL A 133 8.00 1.43 3.68
C VAL A 133 9.42 1.76 3.25
N ALA A 134 9.55 2.69 2.30
CA ALA A 134 10.83 3.23 1.86
C ALA A 134 10.65 4.68 1.43
N SER A 135 11.66 5.50 1.62
CA SER A 135 11.60 6.94 1.35
C SER A 135 12.70 7.42 0.44
N PHE A 136 12.33 8.27 -0.51
CA PHE A 136 13.22 9.04 -1.35
C PHE A 136 13.40 10.44 -0.72
N PRO A 137 14.57 11.04 -0.70
CA PRO A 137 15.84 10.53 -1.22
C PRO A 137 16.69 9.78 -0.18
N ASP A 138 16.22 9.67 1.07
CA ASP A 138 17.03 9.19 2.19
C ASP A 138 17.49 7.74 2.06
N GLU A 139 16.64 6.88 1.52
CA GLU A 139 16.90 5.44 1.49
C GLU A 139 17.17 4.90 0.08
N ALA A 140 16.61 5.54 -0.95
CA ALA A 140 16.81 5.13 -2.33
C ALA A 140 16.61 6.33 -3.27
N LEU A 141 17.25 6.28 -4.44
CA LEU A 141 17.24 7.38 -5.41
C LEU A 141 16.43 7.10 -6.67
N THR A 142 16.00 5.85 -6.87
CA THR A 142 15.18 5.45 -8.01
C THR A 142 13.89 4.80 -7.53
N PHE A 143 12.87 4.83 -8.38
CA PHE A 143 11.59 4.18 -8.08
C PHE A 143 11.77 2.66 -7.91
N GLU A 144 12.56 2.04 -8.78
CA GLU A 144 12.83 0.61 -8.75
C GLU A 144 13.48 0.19 -7.44
N ASP A 145 14.46 0.94 -6.97
CA ASP A 145 15.15 0.67 -5.72
C ASP A 145 14.23 0.89 -4.51
N LEU A 146 13.40 1.94 -4.55
CA LEU A 146 12.38 2.19 -3.53
C LEU A 146 11.39 1.03 -3.44
N LEU A 147 10.87 0.60 -4.58
CA LEU A 147 9.91 -0.49 -4.64
C LEU A 147 10.51 -1.80 -4.14
N HIS A 148 11.75 -2.09 -4.56
CA HIS A 148 12.46 -3.28 -4.11
C HIS A 148 12.65 -3.29 -2.59
N LEU A 149 13.06 -2.17 -2.03
CA LEU A 149 13.28 -2.02 -0.59
C LEU A 149 11.98 -2.16 0.19
N ALA A 150 10.92 -1.49 -0.24
CA ALA A 150 9.61 -1.59 0.41
C ALA A 150 9.01 -3.00 0.30
N ARG A 151 9.15 -3.65 -0.85
CA ARG A 151 8.71 -5.04 -1.03
C ARG A 151 9.45 -6.01 -0.12
N ASP A 152 10.76 -5.86 -0.02
CA ASP A 152 11.56 -6.70 0.86
C ASP A 152 11.13 -6.55 2.33
N ARG A 153 10.92 -5.33 2.77
CA ARG A 153 10.44 -5.03 4.12
C ARG A 153 9.00 -5.50 4.35
N SER A 154 8.18 -5.60 3.31
CA SER A 154 6.79 -6.08 3.40
C SER A 154 6.65 -7.59 3.60
N LYS A 155 7.74 -8.33 3.59
CA LYS A 155 7.74 -9.76 3.92
C LYS A 155 7.53 -10.01 5.41
N GLN A 156 7.64 -8.98 6.23
CA GLN A 156 7.48 -9.04 7.67
C GLN A 156 6.44 -8.01 8.14
N PRO A 157 5.88 -8.17 9.34
CA PRO A 157 5.05 -7.12 9.93
C PRO A 157 5.81 -5.81 10.05
N LEU A 158 5.08 -4.70 9.97
CA LEU A 158 5.67 -3.38 10.16
C LEU A 158 6.33 -3.30 11.55
N PRO A 159 7.60 -2.84 11.64
CA PRO A 159 8.26 -2.69 12.94
C PRO A 159 7.50 -1.73 13.85
N SER A 160 7.55 -1.96 15.15
CA SER A 160 6.97 -1.02 16.10
C SER A 160 7.71 0.33 16.04
N LYS A 161 7.00 1.41 16.33
CA LYS A 161 7.58 2.76 16.35
C LYS A 161 8.83 2.83 17.26
N ALA A 162 8.80 2.15 18.40
CA ALA A 162 9.93 2.09 19.32
C ALA A 162 11.18 1.48 18.69
N LEU A 163 11.04 0.41 17.88
CA LEU A 163 12.16 -0.21 17.19
C LEU A 163 12.76 0.70 16.10
N VAL A 164 11.93 1.46 15.41
CA VAL A 164 12.38 2.41 14.39
C VAL A 164 13.17 3.54 15.04
N GLU A 165 12.68 4.10 16.12
CA GLU A 165 13.36 5.16 16.87
C GLU A 165 14.72 4.67 17.41
N MET A 166 14.81 3.44 17.91
CA MET A 166 16.05 2.84 18.36
C MET A 166 17.07 2.70 17.23
N LYS A 167 16.66 2.30 16.04
CA LYS A 167 17.54 2.17 14.87
C LYS A 167 18.06 3.53 14.40
N GLU A 168 17.24 4.56 14.43
CA GLU A 168 17.67 5.93 14.10
C GLU A 168 18.69 6.46 15.08
N GLN A 169 18.54 6.18 16.36
CA GLN A 169 19.51 6.57 17.38
C GLN A 169 20.84 5.85 17.26
N THR A 170 20.85 4.63 16.73
CA THR A 170 22.06 3.83 16.57
C THR A 170 22.89 4.21 15.34
N VAL A 171 22.27 4.85 14.34
CA VAL A 171 22.90 5.27 13.08
C VAL A 171 23.52 6.67 13.19
N LYS A 172 23.24 7.38 14.25
CA LYS A 172 23.90 8.68 14.53
C LYS A 172 25.22 8.43 15.27
#